data_61ed6a65481ff60871c55f26ff182f2e
#
_entry.id   61ed6a65481ff60871c55f26ff182f2e
#
_cell.length_a   1.000
_cell.length_b   1.000
_cell.length_c   1.000
_cell.angle_alpha   90.00
_cell.angle_beta   90.00
_cell.angle_gamma   90.00
#
_symmetry.space_group_name_H-M   'P 1'
#
loop_
_entity.id
_entity.type
_entity.pdbx_description
1 polymer ?
#
loop_
_entity_poly.entity_id
_entity_poly.type
_entity_poly.pdbx_seq_one_letter_code
_entity_poly.pdbx_strand_id
1 'polypeptide(L)'
;MKILAICGSLRAGSSNAALLQAAARIAPPEMEIVLYPGLGELPHFNPDLDGEGDEPPPPVADLRTQVSAAAGVIISSPEYAHGVPGSMKNVLDWLVSYPDFAGKSVLLWNASAAGGDYAQASLLETLKTMSARVLVEDCLLTPFLPRRLAPGADLPGEATRAVRRSLAALAAAASDLSAP
;
A
#
# COMPACT_ATOMS: atom_id res chain seq x y z
N MET A 1 -0.64 -13.64 10.07
CA MET A 1 -1.44 -12.40 9.86
C MET A 1 -1.41 -12.04 8.38
N LYS A 2 -2.54 -11.57 7.80
CA LYS A 2 -2.63 -11.18 6.39
C LYS A 2 -2.37 -9.67 6.23
N ILE A 3 -1.49 -9.29 5.31
CA ILE A 3 -1.18 -7.90 4.95
C ILE A 3 -1.55 -7.69 3.48
N LEU A 4 -2.34 -6.66 3.20
CA LEU A 4 -2.67 -6.28 1.83
C LEU A 4 -1.60 -5.33 1.29
N ALA A 5 -1.00 -5.65 0.15
CA ALA A 5 -0.01 -4.82 -0.52
C ALA A 5 -0.59 -4.23 -1.81
N ILE A 6 -0.66 -2.90 -1.90
CA ILE A 6 -1.22 -2.18 -3.04
C ILE A 6 -0.08 -1.48 -3.78
N CYS A 7 0.09 -1.83 -5.06
CA CYS A 7 1.09 -1.20 -5.93
C CYS A 7 0.46 -0.05 -6.72
N GLY A 8 0.92 1.19 -6.55
CA GLY A 8 0.41 2.36 -7.26
C GLY A 8 0.80 2.45 -8.74
N SER A 9 1.38 1.41 -9.31
CA SER A 9 1.83 1.38 -10.70
C SER A 9 1.23 0.23 -11.47
N LEU A 10 0.59 0.53 -12.59
CA LEU A 10 0.06 -0.46 -13.53
C LEU A 10 1.11 -1.01 -14.51
N ARG A 11 2.35 -0.52 -14.45
CA ARG A 11 3.41 -0.95 -15.34
C ARG A 11 3.86 -2.38 -15.01
N ALA A 12 3.90 -3.28 -16.00
CA ALA A 12 4.36 -4.68 -15.82
C ALA A 12 5.77 -4.79 -15.20
N GLY A 13 6.72 -3.92 -15.60
CA GLY A 13 8.07 -3.84 -15.02
C GLY A 13 8.19 -2.81 -13.89
N SER A 14 7.21 -2.70 -13.01
CA SER A 14 7.20 -1.76 -11.90
C SER A 14 8.18 -2.16 -10.80
N SER A 15 9.12 -1.26 -10.47
CA SER A 15 10.02 -1.45 -9.31
C SER A 15 9.25 -1.47 -7.98
N ASN A 16 8.12 -0.76 -7.89
CA ASN A 16 7.25 -0.81 -6.71
C ASN A 16 6.59 -2.18 -6.56
N ALA A 17 6.09 -2.78 -7.65
CA ALA A 17 5.59 -4.15 -7.62
C ALA A 17 6.68 -5.17 -7.27
N ALA A 18 7.88 -5.01 -7.86
CA ALA A 18 9.04 -5.87 -7.56
C ALA A 18 9.47 -5.78 -6.09
N LEU A 19 9.43 -4.57 -5.49
CA LEU A 19 9.69 -4.38 -4.06
C LEU A 19 8.68 -5.12 -3.20
N LEU A 20 7.38 -5.02 -3.48
CA LEU A 20 6.33 -5.72 -2.75
C LEU A 20 6.46 -7.25 -2.90
N GLN A 21 6.77 -7.75 -4.10
CA GLN A 21 7.03 -9.17 -4.34
C GLN A 21 8.26 -9.67 -3.56
N ALA A 22 9.32 -8.89 -3.53
CA ALA A 22 10.51 -9.22 -2.76
C ALA A 22 10.22 -9.22 -1.25
N ALA A 23 9.45 -8.25 -0.77
CA ALA A 23 9.00 -8.20 0.62
C ALA A 23 8.18 -9.45 1.00
N ALA A 24 7.28 -9.90 0.13
CA ALA A 24 6.51 -11.11 0.37
C ALA A 24 7.41 -12.36 0.52
N ARG A 25 8.52 -12.44 -0.24
CA ARG A 25 9.47 -13.57 -0.13
C ARG A 25 10.31 -13.55 1.16
N ILE A 26 10.56 -12.38 1.73
CA ILE A 26 11.40 -12.22 2.94
C ILE A 26 10.61 -11.92 4.20
N ALA A 27 9.28 -11.88 4.11
CA ALA A 27 8.38 -11.72 5.24
C ALA A 27 8.55 -12.89 6.23
N PRO A 28 8.36 -12.65 7.53
CA PRO A 28 8.38 -13.72 8.52
C PRO A 28 7.23 -14.72 8.27
N PRO A 29 7.38 -16.00 8.68
CA PRO A 29 6.41 -17.07 8.35
C PRO A 29 4.97 -16.79 8.81
N GLU A 30 4.79 -16.02 9.87
CA GLU A 30 3.49 -15.64 10.43
C GLU A 30 2.80 -14.51 9.63
N MET A 31 3.50 -13.89 8.66
CA MET A 31 3.00 -12.78 7.85
C MET A 31 2.83 -13.20 6.39
N GLU A 32 1.60 -13.19 5.91
CA GLU A 32 1.25 -13.38 4.50
C GLU A 32 1.03 -12.02 3.84
N ILE A 33 1.87 -11.66 2.88
CA ILE A 33 1.71 -10.43 2.09
C ILE A 33 1.03 -10.79 0.77
N VAL A 34 -0.20 -10.28 0.59
CA VAL A 34 -1.03 -10.50 -0.60
C VAL A 34 -1.03 -9.22 -1.45
N LEU A 35 -0.54 -9.30 -2.69
CA LEU A 35 -0.59 -8.18 -3.62
C LEU A 35 -2.01 -8.05 -4.19
N TYR A 36 -2.57 -6.84 -4.11
CA TYR A 36 -3.86 -6.53 -4.71
C TYR A 36 -3.75 -6.49 -6.24
N PRO A 37 -4.46 -7.34 -6.97
CA PRO A 37 -4.33 -7.43 -8.42
C PRO A 37 -5.22 -6.44 -9.17
N GLY A 38 -6.31 -5.97 -8.54
CA GLY A 38 -7.44 -5.28 -9.19
C GLY A 38 -7.27 -3.77 -9.38
N LEU A 39 -6.08 -3.18 -9.14
CA LEU A 39 -5.88 -1.73 -9.22
C LEU A 39 -6.36 -1.11 -10.55
N GLY A 40 -6.09 -1.78 -11.66
CA GLY A 40 -6.45 -1.30 -13.00
C GLY A 40 -7.91 -1.57 -13.42
N GLU A 41 -8.64 -2.31 -12.61
CA GLU A 41 -10.02 -2.74 -12.90
C GLU A 41 -11.05 -1.88 -12.16
N LEU A 42 -10.61 -1.07 -11.21
CA LEU A 42 -11.48 -0.17 -10.48
C LEU A 42 -12.05 0.90 -11.41
N PRO A 43 -13.37 1.08 -11.45
CA PRO A 43 -13.97 2.21 -12.15
C PRO A 43 -13.48 3.53 -11.51
N HIS A 44 -13.53 4.61 -12.26
CA HIS A 44 -13.28 5.93 -11.68
C HIS A 44 -14.29 6.19 -10.57
N PHE A 45 -13.81 6.70 -9.44
CA PHE A 45 -14.64 7.03 -8.31
C PHE A 45 -15.74 8.02 -8.74
N ASN A 46 -16.97 7.67 -8.39
CA ASN A 46 -18.14 8.52 -8.56
C ASN A 46 -18.99 8.40 -7.28
N PRO A 47 -19.23 9.52 -6.56
CA PRO A 47 -20.06 9.52 -5.36
C PRO A 47 -21.46 8.93 -5.57
N ASP A 48 -22.01 9.05 -6.80
CA ASP A 48 -23.35 8.48 -7.14
C ASP A 48 -23.36 6.93 -7.10
N LEU A 49 -22.20 6.29 -7.04
CA LEU A 49 -22.05 4.83 -6.95
C LEU A 49 -21.58 4.37 -5.56
N ASP A 50 -21.58 5.27 -4.57
CA ASP A 50 -21.08 5.03 -3.21
C ASP A 50 -21.99 5.66 -2.15
N GLY A 51 -23.30 5.62 -2.39
CA GLY A 51 -24.32 6.09 -1.46
C GLY A 51 -24.49 5.17 -0.25
N GLU A 52 -25.04 5.71 0.83
CA GLU A 52 -25.34 4.93 2.04
C GLU A 52 -26.39 3.83 1.72
N GLY A 53 -26.00 2.57 1.91
CA GLY A 53 -26.84 1.41 1.62
C GLY A 53 -26.76 0.90 0.18
N ASP A 54 -26.00 1.54 -0.69
CA ASP A 54 -25.79 1.07 -2.05
C ASP A 54 -24.76 -0.09 -2.11
N GLU A 55 -24.95 -1.00 -3.06
CA GLU A 55 -23.91 -1.99 -3.39
C GLU A 55 -22.85 -1.35 -4.29
N PRO A 56 -21.59 -1.28 -3.83
CA PRO A 56 -20.52 -0.72 -4.67
C PRO A 56 -20.25 -1.62 -5.90
N PRO A 57 -19.68 -1.08 -6.97
CA PRO A 57 -19.25 -1.88 -8.12
C PRO A 57 -18.42 -3.10 -7.70
N PRO A 58 -18.58 -4.28 -8.36
CA PRO A 58 -17.93 -5.52 -7.94
C PRO A 58 -16.40 -5.41 -7.70
N PRO A 59 -15.59 -4.70 -8.51
CA PRO A 59 -14.17 -4.52 -8.21
C PRO A 59 -13.92 -3.72 -6.91
N VAL A 60 -14.82 -2.79 -6.58
CA VAL A 60 -14.74 -1.99 -5.34
C VAL A 60 -15.12 -2.86 -4.14
N ALA A 61 -16.17 -3.68 -4.26
CA ALA A 61 -16.55 -4.64 -3.24
C ALA A 61 -15.42 -5.63 -2.93
N ASP A 62 -14.70 -6.12 -3.96
CA ASP A 62 -13.52 -6.97 -3.79
C ASP A 62 -12.39 -6.24 -3.05
N LEU A 63 -12.06 -5.01 -3.45
CA LEU A 63 -11.07 -4.17 -2.76
C LEU A 63 -11.41 -4.03 -1.27
N ARG A 64 -12.63 -3.65 -0.96
CA ARG A 64 -13.11 -3.45 0.42
C ARG A 64 -13.04 -4.75 1.23
N THR A 65 -13.43 -5.88 0.65
CA THR A 65 -13.31 -7.20 1.27
C THR A 65 -11.86 -7.53 1.62
N GLN A 66 -10.93 -7.28 0.69
CA GLN A 66 -9.50 -7.53 0.94
C GLN A 66 -8.91 -6.60 2.00
N VAL A 67 -9.35 -5.34 2.05
CA VAL A 67 -8.96 -4.37 3.09
C VAL A 67 -9.47 -4.82 4.46
N SER A 68 -10.73 -5.25 4.58
CA SER A 68 -11.29 -5.75 5.86
C SER A 68 -10.54 -6.97 6.36
N ALA A 69 -10.24 -7.92 5.47
CA ALA A 69 -9.54 -9.15 5.81
C ALA A 69 -8.06 -8.95 6.19
N ALA A 70 -7.49 -7.78 5.90
CA ALA A 70 -6.10 -7.48 6.18
C ALA A 70 -5.91 -6.86 7.56
N ALA A 71 -4.91 -7.34 8.31
CA ALA A 71 -4.49 -6.74 9.58
C ALA A 71 -3.76 -5.39 9.38
N GLY A 72 -3.19 -5.15 8.21
CA GLY A 72 -2.54 -3.91 7.83
C GLY A 72 -2.37 -3.79 6.32
N VAL A 73 -1.96 -2.62 5.86
CA VAL A 73 -1.81 -2.31 4.43
C VAL A 73 -0.42 -1.77 4.15
N ILE A 74 0.18 -2.20 3.05
CA ILE A 74 1.40 -1.61 2.48
C ILE A 74 1.03 -0.96 1.15
N ILE A 75 1.25 0.33 1.02
CA ILE A 75 1.11 1.07 -0.23
C ILE A 75 2.49 1.34 -0.79
N SER A 76 2.83 0.78 -1.96
CA SER A 76 4.07 1.09 -2.67
C SER A 76 3.74 1.83 -3.95
N SER A 77 4.04 3.14 -3.99
CA SER A 77 3.59 4.02 -5.07
C SER A 77 4.74 4.81 -5.67
N PRO A 78 4.82 4.93 -7.00
CA PRO A 78 5.71 5.87 -7.65
C PRO A 78 5.21 7.31 -7.52
N GLU A 79 6.06 8.24 -7.92
CA GLU A 79 5.71 9.64 -8.13
C GLU A 79 5.62 9.92 -9.63
N TYR A 80 4.53 10.56 -10.08
CA TYR A 80 4.36 11.03 -11.46
C TYR A 80 4.04 12.52 -11.46
N ALA A 81 4.89 13.32 -12.10
CA ALA A 81 4.72 14.78 -12.17
C ALA A 81 4.50 15.42 -10.77
N HIS A 82 5.33 15.04 -9.80
CA HIS A 82 5.23 15.47 -8.40
C HIS A 82 3.89 15.14 -7.72
N GLY A 83 3.20 14.10 -8.17
CA GLY A 83 1.91 13.70 -7.60
C GLY A 83 1.76 12.19 -7.45
N VAL A 84 0.69 11.84 -6.75
CA VAL A 84 0.23 10.46 -6.60
C VAL A 84 -0.33 9.99 -7.94
N PRO A 85 -0.01 8.76 -8.42
CA PRO A 85 -0.63 8.21 -9.62
C PRO A 85 -2.15 8.21 -9.52
N GLY A 86 -2.85 8.56 -10.60
CA GLY A 86 -4.32 8.62 -10.62
C GLY A 86 -4.98 7.30 -10.22
N SER A 87 -4.39 6.15 -10.61
CA SER A 87 -4.86 4.83 -10.19
C SER A 87 -4.80 4.62 -8.67
N MET A 88 -3.74 5.09 -8.01
CA MET A 88 -3.62 5.01 -6.55
C MET A 88 -4.58 5.99 -5.87
N LYS A 89 -4.70 7.22 -6.37
CA LYS A 89 -5.68 8.17 -5.83
C LYS A 89 -7.10 7.62 -5.93
N ASN A 90 -7.44 6.98 -7.05
CA ASN A 90 -8.73 6.34 -7.26
C ASN A 90 -9.03 5.22 -6.24
N VAL A 91 -8.03 4.39 -5.89
CA VAL A 91 -8.17 3.42 -4.79
C VAL A 91 -8.55 4.10 -3.48
N LEU A 92 -7.82 5.18 -3.14
CA LEU A 92 -8.07 5.89 -1.88
C LEU A 92 -9.44 6.57 -1.89
N ASP A 93 -9.88 7.12 -3.02
CA ASP A 93 -11.21 7.71 -3.13
C ASP A 93 -12.32 6.70 -2.86
N TRP A 94 -12.20 5.46 -3.37
CA TRP A 94 -13.14 4.37 -3.07
C TRP A 94 -13.08 3.86 -1.62
N LEU A 95 -12.04 4.19 -0.87
CA LEU A 95 -11.86 3.79 0.53
C LEU A 95 -12.20 4.90 1.54
N VAL A 96 -12.44 6.15 1.08
CA VAL A 96 -12.74 7.29 1.98
C VAL A 96 -13.99 7.03 2.83
N SER A 97 -15.05 6.48 2.21
CA SER A 97 -16.31 6.17 2.88
C SER A 97 -16.32 4.80 3.58
N TYR A 98 -15.24 4.02 3.47
CA TYR A 98 -15.21 2.64 3.95
C TYR A 98 -14.72 2.55 5.41
N PRO A 99 -15.59 2.23 6.38
CA PRO A 99 -15.26 2.33 7.80
C PRO A 99 -14.09 1.45 8.23
N ASP A 100 -13.92 0.25 7.63
CA ASP A 100 -12.86 -0.68 8.01
C ASP A 100 -11.46 -0.22 7.59
N PHE A 101 -11.36 0.88 6.83
CA PHE A 101 -10.08 1.50 6.53
C PHE A 101 -9.62 2.45 7.64
N ALA A 102 -10.55 3.06 8.38
CA ALA A 102 -10.22 3.92 9.51
C ALA A 102 -9.48 3.11 10.60
N GLY A 103 -8.42 3.67 11.14
CA GLY A 103 -7.56 3.02 12.13
C GLY A 103 -6.62 1.93 11.56
N LYS A 104 -6.75 1.54 10.29
CA LYS A 104 -5.89 0.54 9.65
C LYS A 104 -4.43 0.98 9.70
N SER A 105 -3.53 0.10 10.16
CA SER A 105 -2.09 0.35 10.14
C SER A 105 -1.56 0.34 8.71
N VAL A 106 -0.89 1.42 8.29
CA VAL A 106 -0.43 1.60 6.91
C VAL A 106 1.06 1.92 6.87
N LEU A 107 1.78 1.26 5.96
CA LEU A 107 3.13 1.61 5.54
C LEU A 107 3.11 2.23 4.15
N LEU A 108 3.86 3.31 3.95
CA LEU A 108 4.11 3.90 2.64
C LEU A 108 5.52 3.59 2.17
N TRP A 109 5.63 2.98 1.00
CA TRP A 109 6.89 2.65 0.35
C TRP A 109 6.99 3.29 -1.02
N ASN A 110 8.22 3.64 -1.42
CA ASN A 110 8.52 4.11 -2.76
C ASN A 110 9.85 3.51 -3.23
N ALA A 111 9.82 2.80 -4.34
CA ALA A 111 10.97 2.13 -4.95
C ALA A 111 11.70 3.01 -5.96
N SER A 112 11.51 4.34 -5.95
CA SER A 112 12.14 5.26 -6.88
C SER A 112 13.53 5.69 -6.39
N ALA A 113 14.57 5.42 -7.17
CA ALA A 113 15.90 5.95 -6.92
C ALA A 113 16.00 7.49 -7.11
N ALA A 114 15.01 8.10 -7.76
CA ALA A 114 14.95 9.55 -7.99
C ALA A 114 14.19 10.31 -6.88
N GLY A 115 13.77 9.60 -5.81
CA GLY A 115 12.94 10.16 -4.77
C GLY A 115 11.44 9.97 -5.05
N GLY A 116 10.61 10.65 -4.28
CA GLY A 116 9.15 10.53 -4.34
C GLY A 116 8.50 11.32 -3.21
N ASP A 117 9.17 12.38 -2.77
CA ASP A 117 8.82 13.13 -1.57
C ASP A 117 7.44 13.81 -1.70
N TYR A 118 7.10 14.33 -2.88
CA TYR A 118 5.82 14.98 -3.13
C TYR A 118 4.66 13.98 -3.08
N ALA A 119 4.81 12.82 -3.75
CA ALA A 119 3.78 11.78 -3.71
C ALA A 119 3.65 11.19 -2.30
N GLN A 120 4.77 11.00 -1.59
CA GLN A 120 4.78 10.50 -0.22
C GLN A 120 4.07 11.47 0.73
N ALA A 121 4.37 12.78 0.64
CA ALA A 121 3.71 13.80 1.45
C ALA A 121 2.20 13.88 1.16
N SER A 122 1.82 13.82 -0.11
CA SER A 122 0.42 13.84 -0.53
C SER A 122 -0.34 12.58 -0.06
N LEU A 123 0.27 11.40 -0.15
CA LEU A 123 -0.31 10.15 0.37
C LEU A 123 -0.49 10.21 1.89
N LEU A 124 0.52 10.72 2.61
CA LEU A 124 0.47 10.85 4.06
C LEU A 124 -0.69 11.75 4.48
N GLU A 125 -0.86 12.90 3.83
CA GLU A 125 -1.97 13.82 4.12
C GLU A 125 -3.34 13.18 3.81
N THR A 126 -3.48 12.52 2.65
CA THR A 126 -4.70 11.81 2.27
C THR A 126 -5.05 10.74 3.31
N LEU A 127 -4.10 9.91 3.70
CA LEU A 127 -4.32 8.82 4.66
C LEU A 127 -4.65 9.32 6.06
N LYS A 128 -4.06 10.44 6.49
CA LYS A 128 -4.46 11.12 7.74
C LYS A 128 -5.91 11.56 7.71
N THR A 129 -6.33 12.19 6.60
CA THR A 129 -7.74 12.61 6.41
C THR A 129 -8.69 11.43 6.46
N MET A 130 -8.26 10.26 5.97
CA MET A 130 -9.00 9.00 6.02
C MET A 130 -8.89 8.29 7.39
N SER A 131 -8.30 8.92 8.40
CA SER A 131 -8.08 8.36 9.74
C SER A 131 -7.26 7.07 9.77
N ALA A 132 -6.41 6.80 8.78
CA ALA A 132 -5.50 5.67 8.79
C ALA A 132 -4.35 5.90 9.79
N ARG A 133 -3.86 4.83 10.42
CA ARG A 133 -2.68 4.84 11.29
C ARG A 133 -1.42 4.64 10.44
N VAL A 134 -0.86 5.72 9.90
CA VAL A 134 0.38 5.62 9.12
C VAL A 134 1.58 5.52 10.05
N LEU A 135 2.42 4.49 9.86
CA LEU A 135 3.65 4.25 10.61
C LEU A 135 4.80 5.05 9.99
N VAL A 136 4.80 6.35 10.20
CA VAL A 136 5.64 7.32 9.47
C VAL A 136 7.13 7.01 9.56
N GLU A 137 7.63 6.65 10.76
CA GLU A 137 9.04 6.34 11.02
C GLU A 137 9.52 5.05 10.32
N ASP A 138 8.59 4.19 9.93
CA ASP A 138 8.84 2.89 9.30
C ASP A 138 8.49 2.87 7.80
N CYS A 139 8.05 4.02 7.26
CA CYS A 139 7.87 4.20 5.82
C CYS A 139 9.21 4.18 5.09
N LEU A 140 9.23 3.67 3.84
CA LEU A 140 10.45 3.53 3.08
C LEU A 140 10.44 4.41 1.82
N LEU A 141 11.31 5.40 1.79
CA LEU A 141 11.84 5.97 0.56
C LEU A 141 13.16 5.24 0.28
N THR A 142 13.27 4.52 -0.83
CA THR A 142 14.37 3.59 -1.08
C THR A 142 15.37 4.06 -2.13
N PRO A 143 16.16 5.13 -1.86
CA PRO A 143 17.18 5.62 -2.78
C PRO A 143 18.34 4.63 -2.97
N PHE A 144 18.47 3.64 -2.09
CA PHE A 144 19.46 2.56 -2.12
C PHE A 144 19.06 1.38 -3.01
N LEU A 145 17.87 1.40 -3.61
CA LEU A 145 17.51 0.42 -4.62
C LEU A 145 18.21 0.75 -5.95
N PRO A 146 18.54 -0.27 -6.75
CA PRO A 146 19.01 -0.03 -8.11
C PRO A 146 17.97 0.80 -8.87
N ARG A 147 18.43 1.63 -9.82
CA ARG A 147 17.56 2.52 -10.62
C ARG A 147 16.32 1.81 -11.18
N ARG A 148 16.39 0.50 -11.35
CA ARG A 148 15.25 -0.38 -11.63
C ARG A 148 15.43 -1.68 -10.86
N LEU A 149 14.49 -1.99 -10.00
CA LEU A 149 14.35 -3.32 -9.41
C LEU A 149 13.52 -4.17 -10.39
N ALA A 150 14.14 -5.25 -10.89
CA ALA A 150 13.46 -6.16 -11.81
C ALA A 150 12.49 -7.08 -11.05
N PRO A 151 11.39 -7.54 -11.69
CA PRO A 151 10.56 -8.59 -11.15
C PRO A 151 11.40 -9.83 -10.80
N GLY A 152 11.17 -10.41 -9.62
CA GLY A 152 11.90 -11.59 -9.14
C GLY A 152 13.31 -11.33 -8.61
N ALA A 153 13.87 -10.12 -8.74
CA ALA A 153 15.18 -9.79 -8.19
C ALA A 153 15.19 -9.84 -6.66
N ASP A 154 16.32 -10.22 -6.11
CA ASP A 154 16.57 -10.10 -4.67
C ASP A 154 16.89 -8.66 -4.28
N LEU A 155 16.54 -8.29 -3.06
CA LEU A 155 16.85 -6.98 -2.52
C LEU A 155 18.35 -6.92 -2.10
N PRO A 156 19.04 -5.79 -2.34
CA PRO A 156 20.32 -5.52 -1.71
C PRO A 156 20.23 -5.66 -0.19
N GLY A 157 21.33 -6.01 0.46
CA GLY A 157 21.35 -6.29 1.90
C GLY A 157 20.84 -5.14 2.77
N GLU A 158 21.08 -3.89 2.37
CA GLU A 158 20.55 -2.70 3.05
C GLU A 158 19.03 -2.61 2.89
N ALA A 159 18.53 -2.79 1.68
CA ALA A 159 17.08 -2.81 1.40
C ALA A 159 16.37 -3.96 2.14
N THR A 160 16.99 -5.15 2.18
CA THR A 160 16.48 -6.29 2.93
C THR A 160 16.30 -5.96 4.41
N ARG A 161 17.32 -5.32 5.03
CA ARG A 161 17.24 -4.91 6.44
C ARG A 161 16.16 -3.86 6.68
N ALA A 162 16.04 -2.87 5.80
CA ALA A 162 15.03 -1.81 5.90
C ALA A 162 13.62 -2.38 5.76
N VAL A 163 13.38 -3.24 4.77
CA VAL A 163 12.08 -3.90 4.57
C VAL A 163 11.70 -4.76 5.77
N ARG A 164 12.63 -5.59 6.29
CA ARG A 164 12.35 -6.42 7.48
C ARG A 164 12.00 -5.59 8.71
N ARG A 165 12.70 -4.47 8.94
CA ARG A 165 12.37 -3.56 10.05
C ARG A 165 10.97 -2.96 9.89
N SER A 166 10.66 -2.46 8.70
CA SER A 166 9.35 -1.90 8.38
C SER A 166 8.22 -2.92 8.55
N LEU A 167 8.42 -4.17 8.09
CA LEU A 167 7.44 -5.26 8.29
C LEU A 167 7.26 -5.62 9.77
N ALA A 168 8.33 -5.62 10.56
CA ALA A 168 8.25 -5.88 11.99
C ALA A 168 7.43 -4.81 12.72
N ALA A 169 7.60 -3.54 12.36
CA ALA A 169 6.80 -2.44 12.90
C ALA A 169 5.31 -2.59 12.55
N LEU A 170 5.00 -2.98 11.30
CA LEU A 170 3.62 -3.24 10.89
C LEU A 170 3.00 -4.40 11.67
N ALA A 171 3.76 -5.48 11.89
CA ALA A 171 3.29 -6.62 12.68
C ALA A 171 2.96 -6.22 14.11
N ALA A 172 3.83 -5.45 14.76
CA ALA A 172 3.59 -4.95 16.11
C ALA A 172 2.33 -4.07 16.18
N ALA A 173 2.23 -3.09 15.26
CA ALA A 173 1.09 -2.16 15.21
C ALA A 173 -0.25 -2.87 14.93
N ALA A 174 -0.25 -3.91 14.08
CA ALA A 174 -1.45 -4.69 13.79
C ALA A 174 -1.89 -5.58 14.96
N SER A 175 -0.93 -6.08 15.77
CA SER A 175 -1.23 -6.88 16.96
C SER A 175 -1.86 -6.03 18.06
N ASP A 176 -1.44 -4.77 18.22
CA ASP A 176 -2.00 -3.84 19.23
C ASP A 176 -3.51 -3.57 18.98
N LEU A 177 -3.95 -3.58 17.73
CA LEU A 177 -5.36 -3.38 17.35
C LEU A 177 -6.24 -4.62 17.61
N SER A 178 -5.62 -5.78 17.80
CA SER A 178 -6.31 -7.05 18.05
C SER A 178 -6.39 -7.39 19.55
N ALA A 179 -5.78 -6.59 20.42
CA ALA A 179 -5.88 -6.73 21.87
C ALA A 179 -7.24 -6.16 22.35
N PRO A 180 -7.98 -6.89 23.21
CA PRO A 180 -9.31 -6.48 23.68
C PRO A 180 -9.28 -5.25 24.59
#